data_5f7fe5333bac58cdcd12a809aff9a4d1
#
_entry.id   5f7fe5333bac58cdcd12a809aff9a4d1
#
_cell.length_a   1.000
_cell.length_b   1.000
_cell.length_c   1.000
_cell.angle_alpha   90.00
_cell.angle_beta   90.00
_cell.angle_gamma   90.00
#
_symmetry.space_group_name_H-M   'P 1'
#
loop_
_entity.id
_entity.type
_entity.pdbx_description
1 polymer ?
#
loop_
_entity_poly.entity_id
_entity_poly.type
_entity_poly.pdbx_seq_one_letter_code
_entity_poly.pdbx_strand_id
1 'polypeptide(L)'
;KAGHDAFLLERDYGKLSSSFIQNISGLSALNKSKNISRSSTNIFFDERIDLKFITDLINENERVLDLGCEDGTLLSELKKKNCSKLVGVEIDNKKVIEAISKGLEVINLDINTGLKRFNNDQFDVAILSQTLQSIKNVEETIEEILRISKRSIISFPNFAYKPLREMFFKDGRAPKAEGLYGYNWYNTPNRRFPTLLDFQEFCENKSIKISNNFFLNTENKEIVADDPNLNCDTAIFVL
;
A
#
# COMPACT_ATOMS: atom_id res chain seq x y z
N LYS A 1 -14.51 -3.34 -38.67
CA LYS A 1 -14.19 -1.94 -38.28
C LYS A 1 -15.14 -1.62 -37.13
N ALA A 2 -14.78 -1.91 -35.91
CA ALA A 2 -15.45 -1.43 -34.72
C ALA A 2 -14.41 -0.59 -33.98
N GLY A 3 -14.67 0.71 -33.88
CA GLY A 3 -13.86 1.63 -33.12
C GLY A 3 -14.00 1.30 -31.64
N HIS A 4 -12.90 1.07 -31.00
CA HIS A 4 -12.83 1.12 -29.54
C HIS A 4 -12.70 2.60 -29.18
N ASP A 5 -13.84 3.20 -28.86
CA ASP A 5 -13.83 4.49 -28.19
C ASP A 5 -13.21 4.30 -26.82
N ALA A 6 -12.01 4.83 -26.68
CA ALA A 6 -11.36 4.97 -25.38
C ALA A 6 -12.25 5.90 -24.54
N PHE A 7 -12.95 5.36 -23.57
CA PHE A 7 -13.57 6.14 -22.51
C PHE A 7 -12.45 6.77 -21.66
N LEU A 8 -11.98 7.93 -22.08
CA LEU A 8 -11.28 8.86 -21.23
C LEU A 8 -12.29 9.39 -20.22
N LEU A 9 -12.38 8.71 -19.08
CA LEU A 9 -12.93 9.32 -17.89
C LEU A 9 -11.95 10.43 -17.48
N GLU A 10 -12.22 11.67 -17.89
CA GLU A 10 -11.74 12.86 -17.18
C GLU A 10 -12.34 12.81 -15.78
N ARG A 11 -11.70 12.08 -14.88
CA ARG A 11 -11.94 12.22 -13.46
C ARG A 11 -11.18 13.45 -13.00
N ASP A 12 -11.93 14.46 -12.56
CA ASP A 12 -11.42 15.54 -11.73
C ASP A 12 -10.56 14.93 -10.61
N TYR A 13 -9.25 14.99 -10.77
CA TYR A 13 -8.32 14.73 -9.70
C TYR A 13 -8.59 15.80 -8.63
N GLY A 14 -9.38 15.43 -7.63
CA GLY A 14 -9.79 16.31 -6.56
C GLY A 14 -8.58 17.12 -6.13
N LYS A 15 -8.72 18.44 -6.09
CA LYS A 15 -7.67 19.41 -5.79
C LYS A 15 -6.91 18.95 -4.56
N LEU A 16 -5.79 18.25 -4.77
CA LEU A 16 -4.80 18.05 -3.73
C LEU A 16 -4.47 19.42 -3.18
N SER A 17 -4.48 19.59 -1.86
CA SER A 17 -4.16 20.88 -1.27
C SER A 17 -2.79 21.33 -1.79
N SER A 18 -2.64 22.61 -2.05
CA SER A 18 -1.37 23.19 -2.55
C SER A 18 -0.18 22.84 -1.64
N SER A 19 -0.41 22.60 -0.36
CA SER A 19 0.58 22.10 0.61
C SER A 19 1.01 20.67 0.33
N PHE A 20 0.11 19.80 -0.15
CA PHE A 20 0.44 18.42 -0.51
C PHE A 20 1.28 18.36 -1.78
N ILE A 21 0.93 19.17 -2.79
CA ILE A 21 1.72 19.30 -4.04
C ILE A 21 3.10 19.91 -3.75
N GLN A 22 3.20 20.88 -2.84
CA GLN A 22 4.48 21.46 -2.41
C GLN A 22 5.35 20.45 -1.65
N ASN A 23 4.78 19.57 -0.85
CA ASN A 23 5.53 18.51 -0.16
C ASN A 23 6.07 17.46 -1.16
N ILE A 24 5.33 17.14 -2.20
CA ILE A 24 5.77 16.20 -3.26
C ILE A 24 6.86 16.84 -4.13
N SER A 25 6.70 18.12 -4.52
CA SER A 25 7.74 18.86 -5.25
C SER A 25 9.00 19.12 -4.40
N GLY A 26 8.83 19.23 -3.08
CA GLY A 26 9.94 19.29 -2.11
C GLY A 26 10.75 18.01 -2.04
N LEU A 27 10.16 16.83 -2.29
CA LEU A 27 10.88 15.55 -2.34
C LEU A 27 11.86 15.47 -3.51
N SER A 28 11.53 16.06 -4.66
CA SER A 28 12.46 16.14 -5.80
C SER A 28 13.58 17.18 -5.60
N ALA A 29 13.34 18.21 -4.79
CA ALA A 29 14.32 19.26 -4.48
C ALA A 29 15.27 18.87 -3.33
N LEU A 30 14.84 18.02 -2.40
CA LEU A 30 15.65 17.56 -1.26
C LEU A 30 16.81 16.64 -1.66
N ASN A 31 16.77 16.06 -2.84
CA ASN A 31 17.89 15.27 -3.36
C ASN A 31 19.10 16.10 -3.84
N LYS A 32 19.02 17.44 -3.83
CA LYS A 32 20.10 18.33 -4.31
C LYS A 32 20.86 19.10 -3.25
N SER A 33 20.46 19.08 -1.99
CA SER A 33 21.24 19.74 -0.94
C SER A 33 20.90 19.21 0.45
N LYS A 34 21.75 18.38 1.03
CA LYS A 34 22.27 18.51 2.40
C LYS A 34 22.99 17.22 2.83
N ASN A 35 24.26 17.33 3.14
CA ASN A 35 24.93 16.49 4.12
C ASN A 35 24.24 16.69 5.48
N ILE A 36 23.27 15.82 5.81
CA ILE A 36 22.69 15.72 7.13
C ILE A 36 23.27 14.46 7.77
N SER A 37 23.86 14.64 8.95
CA SER A 37 24.35 13.54 9.79
C SER A 37 23.27 12.47 9.94
N ARG A 38 23.53 11.31 9.40
CA ARG A 38 22.65 10.13 9.48
C ARG A 38 22.64 9.64 10.92
N SER A 39 21.58 9.97 11.67
CA SER A 39 21.19 9.16 12.82
C SER A 39 20.67 7.82 12.28
N SER A 40 20.99 6.73 12.93
CA SER A 40 20.75 5.33 12.54
C SER A 40 19.26 4.91 12.49
N THR A 41 18.35 5.78 12.13
CA THR A 41 16.91 5.56 12.10
C THR A 41 16.44 5.24 10.68
N ASN A 42 16.23 3.95 10.45
CA ASN A 42 15.44 3.37 9.36
C ASN A 42 15.88 3.68 7.92
N ILE A 43 17.02 3.15 7.52
CA ILE A 43 17.43 3.05 6.11
C ILE A 43 16.32 2.39 5.27
N PHE A 44 15.63 1.37 5.81
CA PHE A 44 14.53 0.67 5.13
C PHE A 44 13.30 1.55 4.85
N PHE A 45 12.98 2.51 5.70
CA PHE A 45 11.84 3.41 5.47
C PHE A 45 12.14 4.43 4.37
N ASP A 46 13.38 4.91 4.27
CA ASP A 46 13.81 5.84 3.21
C ASP A 46 13.84 5.15 1.82
N GLU A 47 13.94 3.82 1.80
CA GLU A 47 13.86 3.00 0.58
C GLU A 47 12.40 2.68 0.19
N ARG A 48 11.47 2.64 1.15
CA ARG A 48 10.06 2.31 0.98
C ARG A 48 9.20 3.57 0.83
N ILE A 49 9.26 4.17 -0.37
CA ILE A 49 8.45 5.38 -0.68
C ILE A 49 6.95 5.18 -0.45
N ASP A 50 6.44 3.96 -0.67
CA ASP A 50 5.05 3.62 -0.43
C ASP A 50 4.64 3.78 1.03
N LEU A 51 5.47 3.34 1.99
CA LEU A 51 5.21 3.53 3.42
C LEU A 51 5.24 5.00 3.82
N LYS A 52 6.18 5.76 3.27
CA LYS A 52 6.24 7.20 3.49
C LYS A 52 4.98 7.89 2.98
N PHE A 53 4.54 7.52 1.77
CA PHE A 53 3.32 8.03 1.19
C PHE A 53 2.08 7.69 2.04
N ILE A 54 1.95 6.43 2.48
CA ILE A 54 0.88 5.99 3.39
C ILE A 54 0.93 6.78 4.71
N THR A 55 2.13 6.98 5.28
CA THR A 55 2.28 7.77 6.50
C THR A 55 1.75 9.19 6.32
N ASP A 56 1.99 9.83 5.18
CA ASP A 56 1.52 11.20 4.90
C ASP A 56 -0.02 11.29 4.79
N LEU A 57 -0.70 10.18 4.46
CA LEU A 57 -2.16 10.09 4.42
C LEU A 57 -2.81 9.97 5.80
N ILE A 58 -2.06 9.69 6.85
CA ILE A 58 -2.58 9.53 8.21
C ILE A 58 -2.54 10.86 8.95
N ASN A 59 -3.64 11.21 9.62
CA ASN A 59 -3.73 12.43 10.42
C ASN A 59 -3.36 12.16 11.89
N GLU A 60 -3.02 13.23 12.60
CA GLU A 60 -2.87 13.19 14.06
C GLU A 60 -4.17 12.74 14.74
N ASN A 61 -4.06 12.13 15.89
CA ASN A 61 -5.16 11.63 16.71
C ASN A 61 -6.03 10.52 16.08
N GLU A 62 -5.72 10.01 14.89
CA GLU A 62 -6.42 8.87 14.32
C GLU A 62 -6.08 7.57 15.07
N ARG A 63 -7.06 6.66 15.17
CA ARG A 63 -6.90 5.28 15.61
C ARG A 63 -6.59 4.45 14.38
N VAL A 64 -5.39 3.89 14.31
CA VAL A 64 -4.88 3.19 13.12
C VAL A 64 -4.70 1.71 13.41
N LEU A 65 -5.17 0.87 12.48
CA LEU A 65 -4.91 -0.56 12.42
C LEU A 65 -4.05 -0.86 11.20
N ASP A 66 -2.90 -1.50 11.41
CA ASP A 66 -2.00 -1.94 10.33
C ASP A 66 -2.07 -3.47 10.19
N LEU A 67 -2.61 -3.94 9.06
CA LEU A 67 -2.86 -5.34 8.77
C LEU A 67 -1.72 -5.95 7.94
N GLY A 68 -0.99 -6.89 8.52
CA GLY A 68 0.26 -7.40 7.99
C GLY A 68 1.41 -6.42 8.30
N CYS A 69 1.50 -5.99 9.55
CA CYS A 69 2.42 -4.94 9.96
C CYS A 69 3.89 -5.36 9.96
N GLU A 70 4.19 -6.63 9.67
CA GLU A 70 5.54 -7.20 9.71
C GLU A 70 6.28 -6.83 11.01
N ASP A 71 7.48 -6.27 10.89
CA ASP A 71 8.32 -5.84 12.01
C ASP A 71 7.88 -4.51 12.65
N GLY A 72 6.74 -3.94 12.21
CA GLY A 72 6.17 -2.70 12.71
C GLY A 72 6.86 -1.43 12.20
N THR A 73 7.56 -1.48 11.07
CA THR A 73 8.25 -0.31 10.50
C THR A 73 7.29 0.85 10.27
N LEU A 74 6.13 0.63 9.63
CA LEU A 74 5.12 1.67 9.42
C LEU A 74 4.58 2.22 10.74
N LEU A 75 4.22 1.35 11.68
CA LEU A 75 3.72 1.75 12.99
C LEU A 75 4.72 2.58 13.78
N SER A 76 6.02 2.29 13.64
CA SER A 76 7.10 3.07 14.28
C SER A 76 7.16 4.50 13.75
N GLU A 77 6.91 4.69 12.45
CA GLU A 77 6.84 6.03 11.86
C GLU A 77 5.55 6.76 12.27
N LEU A 78 4.41 6.07 12.27
CA LEU A 78 3.13 6.63 12.72
C LEU A 78 3.16 7.02 14.21
N LYS A 79 3.93 6.34 15.03
CA LYS A 79 4.12 6.71 16.44
C LYS A 79 4.68 8.12 16.61
N LYS A 80 5.45 8.62 15.64
CA LYS A 80 5.99 9.99 15.64
C LYS A 80 4.93 11.04 15.29
N LYS A 81 3.77 10.63 14.74
CA LYS A 81 2.67 11.52 14.31
C LYS A 81 1.59 11.76 15.37
N ASN A 82 1.79 11.33 16.62
CA ASN A 82 0.82 11.50 17.69
C ASN A 82 -0.56 10.88 17.38
N CYS A 83 -0.61 9.74 16.73
CA CYS A 83 -1.86 8.99 16.56
C CYS A 83 -2.42 8.59 17.94
N SER A 84 -3.74 8.58 18.09
CA SER A 84 -4.39 8.29 19.39
C SER A 84 -4.29 6.82 19.78
N LYS A 85 -4.25 5.92 18.79
CA LYS A 85 -4.06 4.50 18.97
C LYS A 85 -3.39 3.91 17.72
N LEU A 86 -2.41 3.03 17.95
CA LEU A 86 -1.73 2.27 16.88
C LEU A 86 -1.78 0.79 17.26
N VAL A 87 -2.33 -0.04 16.39
CA VAL A 87 -2.40 -1.49 16.56
C VAL A 87 -1.91 -2.17 15.29
N GLY A 88 -1.00 -3.13 15.44
CA GLY A 88 -0.58 -4.01 14.35
C GLY A 88 -1.25 -5.37 14.42
N VAL A 89 -1.43 -6.00 13.27
CA VAL A 89 -1.81 -7.40 13.14
C VAL A 89 -0.77 -8.09 12.28
N GLU A 90 -0.20 -9.19 12.79
CA GLU A 90 0.81 -9.97 12.09
C GLU A 90 0.64 -11.46 12.43
N ILE A 91 0.85 -12.34 11.44
CA ILE A 91 0.74 -13.79 11.61
C ILE A 91 2.09 -14.45 11.98
N ASP A 92 3.21 -13.87 11.53
CA ASP A 92 4.54 -14.40 11.82
C ASP A 92 4.99 -14.01 13.24
N ASN A 93 5.13 -15.02 14.09
CA ASN A 93 5.54 -14.83 15.49
C ASN A 93 6.88 -14.10 15.65
N LYS A 94 7.85 -14.28 14.74
CA LYS A 94 9.14 -13.60 14.82
C LYS A 94 8.96 -12.11 14.56
N LYS A 95 8.17 -11.75 13.55
CA LYS A 95 7.84 -10.37 13.22
C LYS A 95 7.05 -9.67 14.33
N VAL A 96 6.10 -10.39 14.95
CA VAL A 96 5.38 -9.91 16.14
C VAL A 96 6.35 -9.57 17.26
N ILE A 97 7.31 -10.46 17.58
CA ILE A 97 8.31 -10.23 18.63
C ILE A 97 9.20 -9.02 18.27
N GLU A 98 9.64 -8.90 17.02
CA GLU A 98 10.42 -7.76 16.54
C GLU A 98 9.66 -6.45 16.74
N ALA A 99 8.38 -6.39 16.35
CA ALA A 99 7.55 -5.20 16.51
C ALA A 99 7.30 -4.84 17.98
N ILE A 100 6.99 -5.84 18.84
CA ILE A 100 6.80 -5.64 20.27
C ILE A 100 8.10 -5.13 20.93
N SER A 101 9.26 -5.59 20.50
CA SER A 101 10.55 -5.11 21.01
C SER A 101 10.80 -3.61 20.74
N LYS A 102 10.14 -3.06 19.71
CA LYS A 102 10.11 -1.62 19.39
C LYS A 102 9.07 -0.84 20.23
N GLY A 103 8.38 -1.51 21.15
CA GLY A 103 7.34 -0.89 21.99
C GLY A 103 6.03 -0.61 21.24
N LEU A 104 5.68 -1.46 20.27
CA LEU A 104 4.44 -1.38 19.51
C LEU A 104 3.39 -2.36 20.04
N GLU A 105 2.12 -2.00 19.92
CA GLU A 105 0.99 -2.90 20.21
C GLU A 105 0.70 -3.75 18.97
N VAL A 106 0.99 -5.05 19.05
CA VAL A 106 0.78 -5.98 17.92
C VAL A 106 0.03 -7.22 18.39
N ILE A 107 -0.95 -7.64 17.61
CA ILE A 107 -1.75 -8.84 17.83
C ILE A 107 -1.29 -9.91 16.86
N ASN A 108 -0.89 -11.07 17.38
CA ASN A 108 -0.63 -12.24 16.54
C ASN A 108 -1.95 -12.82 16.06
N LEU A 109 -2.24 -12.62 14.77
CA LEU A 109 -3.55 -12.94 14.20
C LEU A 109 -3.46 -13.22 12.70
N ASP A 110 -4.19 -14.24 12.23
CA ASP A 110 -4.44 -14.44 10.80
C ASP A 110 -5.54 -13.49 10.31
N ILE A 111 -5.20 -12.59 9.41
CA ILE A 111 -6.13 -11.63 8.80
C ILE A 111 -7.31 -12.34 8.11
N ASN A 112 -7.07 -13.52 7.51
CA ASN A 112 -8.12 -14.26 6.78
C ASN A 112 -9.28 -14.74 7.66
N THR A 113 -9.09 -14.83 8.97
CA THR A 113 -10.11 -15.41 9.88
C THR A 113 -10.36 -14.57 11.13
N GLY A 114 -9.46 -13.67 11.44
CA GLY A 114 -9.41 -13.03 12.74
C GLY A 114 -10.08 -11.68 12.84
N LEU A 115 -10.44 -11.02 11.76
CA LEU A 115 -10.92 -9.64 11.76
C LEU A 115 -12.30 -9.50 12.43
N LYS A 116 -13.11 -10.56 12.47
CA LYS A 116 -14.42 -10.59 13.15
C LYS A 116 -14.38 -10.27 14.65
N ARG A 117 -13.20 -10.29 15.27
CA ARG A 117 -13.03 -9.90 16.69
C ARG A 117 -13.02 -8.39 16.94
N PHE A 118 -12.83 -7.60 15.89
CA PHE A 118 -12.88 -6.15 15.98
C PHE A 118 -14.33 -5.66 15.82
N ASN A 119 -14.69 -4.61 16.56
CA ASN A 119 -16.00 -3.99 16.45
C ASN A 119 -16.11 -3.12 15.18
N ASN A 120 -17.35 -2.81 14.78
CA ASN A 120 -17.61 -1.86 13.70
C ASN A 120 -17.01 -0.49 14.08
N ASP A 121 -16.41 0.21 13.08
CA ASP A 121 -15.82 1.55 13.24
C ASP A 121 -14.85 1.67 14.43
N GLN A 122 -14.19 0.56 14.79
CA GLN A 122 -13.25 0.54 15.90
C GLN A 122 -12.02 1.41 15.62
N PHE A 123 -11.66 1.57 14.36
CA PHE A 123 -10.54 2.37 13.90
C PHE A 123 -11.01 3.50 12.99
N ASP A 124 -10.24 4.59 12.95
CA ASP A 124 -10.47 5.65 11.98
C ASP A 124 -9.86 5.29 10.63
N VAL A 125 -8.72 4.58 10.65
CA VAL A 125 -8.05 4.08 9.46
C VAL A 125 -7.61 2.63 9.64
N ALA A 126 -7.87 1.77 8.65
CA ALA A 126 -7.22 0.48 8.50
C ALA A 126 -6.29 0.51 7.29
N ILE A 127 -5.08 0.01 7.46
CA ILE A 127 -4.06 -0.07 6.43
C ILE A 127 -3.82 -1.53 6.07
N LEU A 128 -3.80 -1.85 4.78
CA LEU A 128 -3.38 -3.14 4.24
C LEU A 128 -2.29 -2.86 3.20
N SER A 129 -1.04 -2.73 3.67
CA SER A 129 0.08 -2.37 2.80
C SER A 129 0.81 -3.61 2.30
N GLN A 130 0.94 -3.75 0.97
CA GLN A 130 1.68 -4.83 0.30
C GLN A 130 1.33 -6.24 0.80
N THR A 131 0.08 -6.43 1.23
CA THR A 131 -0.40 -7.69 1.85
C THR A 131 -1.53 -8.33 1.04
N LEU A 132 -2.28 -7.54 0.26
CA LEU A 132 -3.45 -7.97 -0.52
C LEU A 132 -3.18 -9.21 -1.38
N GLN A 133 -2.04 -9.25 -2.06
CA GLN A 133 -1.66 -10.35 -2.95
C GLN A 133 -1.46 -11.69 -2.22
N SER A 134 -1.24 -11.66 -0.91
CA SER A 134 -1.05 -12.86 -0.07
C SER A 134 -2.35 -13.35 0.59
N ILE A 135 -3.40 -12.53 0.57
CA ILE A 135 -4.70 -12.82 1.21
C ILE A 135 -5.39 -14.00 0.50
N LYS A 136 -5.93 -14.93 1.31
CA LYS A 136 -6.66 -16.09 0.80
C LYS A 136 -8.08 -15.72 0.37
N ASN A 137 -8.80 -14.97 1.19
CA ASN A 137 -10.19 -14.58 1.00
C ASN A 137 -10.28 -13.05 0.85
N VAL A 138 -9.88 -12.52 -0.31
CA VAL A 138 -9.76 -11.07 -0.54
C VAL A 138 -11.08 -10.36 -0.33
N GLU A 139 -12.17 -10.89 -0.89
CA GLU A 139 -13.49 -10.29 -0.81
C GLU A 139 -13.96 -10.12 0.65
N GLU A 140 -13.99 -11.21 1.41
CA GLU A 140 -14.38 -11.21 2.83
C GLU A 140 -13.45 -10.30 3.67
N THR A 141 -12.14 -10.32 3.36
CA THR A 141 -11.17 -9.49 4.09
C THR A 141 -11.40 -7.99 3.85
N ILE A 142 -11.68 -7.59 2.61
CA ILE A 142 -11.97 -6.18 2.30
C ILE A 142 -13.29 -5.74 2.95
N GLU A 143 -14.33 -6.57 2.91
CA GLU A 143 -15.61 -6.31 3.60
C GLU A 143 -15.40 -6.09 5.11
N GLU A 144 -14.59 -6.93 5.75
CA GLU A 144 -14.25 -6.78 7.16
C GLU A 144 -13.41 -5.51 7.42
N ILE A 145 -12.45 -5.18 6.58
CA ILE A 145 -11.66 -3.94 6.69
C ILE A 145 -12.59 -2.72 6.64
N LEU A 146 -13.53 -2.69 5.71
CA LEU A 146 -14.51 -1.61 5.57
C LEU A 146 -15.49 -1.55 6.75
N ARG A 147 -15.78 -2.68 7.37
CA ARG A 147 -16.64 -2.75 8.57
C ARG A 147 -15.96 -2.18 9.82
N ILE A 148 -14.67 -2.49 10.00
CA ILE A 148 -13.93 -2.15 11.23
C ILE A 148 -13.30 -0.76 11.22
N SER A 149 -13.29 -0.09 10.06
CA SER A 149 -12.68 1.24 9.92
C SER A 149 -13.55 2.19 9.10
N LYS A 150 -13.42 3.48 9.38
CA LYS A 150 -14.13 4.54 8.65
C LYS A 150 -13.51 4.82 7.29
N ARG A 151 -12.23 4.54 7.14
CA ARG A 151 -11.42 4.72 5.95
C ARG A 151 -10.39 3.60 5.85
N SER A 152 -10.11 3.15 4.65
CA SER A 152 -9.12 2.09 4.44
C SER A 152 -8.08 2.53 3.41
N ILE A 153 -6.82 2.17 3.66
CA ILE A 153 -5.72 2.40 2.71
C ILE A 153 -5.19 1.02 2.31
N ILE A 154 -5.35 0.68 1.04
CA ILE A 154 -4.91 -0.61 0.50
C ILE A 154 -3.83 -0.36 -0.53
N SER A 155 -2.67 -0.98 -0.36
CA SER A 155 -1.62 -0.95 -1.37
C SER A 155 -1.18 -2.36 -1.78
N PHE A 156 -0.80 -2.48 -3.03
CA PHE A 156 -0.34 -3.75 -3.60
C PHE A 156 0.58 -3.52 -4.80
N PRO A 157 1.43 -4.52 -5.14
CA PRO A 157 2.24 -4.48 -6.35
C PRO A 157 1.36 -4.63 -7.58
N ASN A 158 1.53 -3.74 -8.56
CA ASN A 158 0.80 -3.80 -9.82
C ASN A 158 1.42 -4.84 -10.76
N PHE A 159 0.81 -6.00 -10.88
CA PHE A 159 1.32 -7.08 -11.75
C PHE A 159 1.15 -6.79 -13.25
N ALA A 160 0.49 -5.70 -13.63
CA ALA A 160 0.44 -5.22 -15.01
C ALA A 160 1.60 -4.27 -15.37
N TYR A 161 2.53 -4.02 -14.48
CA TYR A 161 3.70 -3.16 -14.70
C TYR A 161 4.50 -3.60 -15.93
N LYS A 162 4.89 -2.63 -16.77
CA LYS A 162 5.53 -2.88 -18.07
C LYS A 162 6.69 -3.87 -18.04
N PRO A 163 7.69 -3.76 -17.14
CA PRO A 163 8.80 -4.71 -17.09
C PRO A 163 8.33 -6.15 -16.86
N LEU A 164 7.30 -6.38 -16.04
CA LEU A 164 6.77 -7.72 -15.79
C LEU A 164 6.08 -8.30 -17.03
N ARG A 165 5.30 -7.47 -17.75
CA ARG A 165 4.68 -7.87 -19.03
C ARG A 165 5.74 -8.22 -20.07
N GLU A 166 6.80 -7.42 -20.17
CA GLU A 166 7.88 -7.64 -21.13
C GLU A 166 8.66 -8.92 -20.84
N MET A 167 8.95 -9.22 -19.57
CA MET A 167 9.58 -10.48 -19.18
C MET A 167 8.72 -11.67 -19.58
N PHE A 168 7.41 -11.63 -19.29
CA PHE A 168 6.51 -12.71 -19.65
C PHE A 168 6.44 -12.89 -21.17
N PHE A 169 6.30 -11.79 -21.92
CA PHE A 169 6.17 -11.81 -23.37
C PHE A 169 7.46 -12.24 -24.07
N LYS A 170 8.62 -11.70 -23.68
CA LYS A 170 9.92 -11.95 -24.32
C LYS A 170 10.50 -13.30 -23.93
N ASP A 171 10.44 -13.64 -22.66
CA ASP A 171 11.17 -14.77 -22.09
C ASP A 171 10.31 -16.02 -21.88
N GLY A 172 8.98 -15.86 -21.93
CA GLY A 172 8.04 -16.94 -21.64
C GLY A 172 8.15 -17.50 -20.21
N ARG A 173 8.64 -16.68 -19.28
CA ARG A 173 8.86 -17.05 -17.88
C ARG A 173 8.00 -16.24 -16.94
N ALA A 174 7.68 -16.83 -15.77
CA ALA A 174 7.03 -16.11 -14.71
C ALA A 174 7.85 -14.87 -14.34
N PRO A 175 7.23 -13.68 -14.26
CA PRO A 175 7.94 -12.46 -13.96
C PRO A 175 8.65 -12.55 -12.61
N LYS A 176 9.89 -12.12 -12.59
CA LYS A 176 10.71 -12.00 -11.39
C LYS A 176 11.50 -10.71 -11.52
N ALA A 177 11.29 -9.78 -10.62
CA ALA A 177 12.06 -8.56 -10.50
C ALA A 177 12.61 -8.44 -9.08
N GLU A 178 13.61 -7.62 -8.88
CA GLU A 178 14.11 -7.30 -7.54
C GLU A 178 13.06 -6.56 -6.71
N GLY A 179 13.18 -6.58 -5.41
CA GLY A 179 12.26 -5.93 -4.49
C GLY A 179 10.93 -6.67 -4.30
N LEU A 180 9.81 -5.98 -4.49
CA LEU A 180 8.45 -6.49 -4.24
C LEU A 180 8.08 -7.75 -5.03
N TYR A 181 8.75 -8.00 -6.16
CA TYR A 181 8.52 -9.15 -7.04
C TYR A 181 9.61 -10.22 -6.94
N GLY A 182 10.54 -10.11 -5.98
CA GLY A 182 11.79 -10.88 -5.89
C GLY A 182 11.65 -12.38 -5.64
N TYR A 183 10.43 -12.93 -5.60
CA TYR A 183 10.17 -14.34 -5.34
C TYR A 183 10.24 -15.18 -6.61
N ASN A 184 10.70 -16.43 -6.46
CA ASN A 184 10.52 -17.42 -7.52
C ASN A 184 9.08 -17.95 -7.49
N TRP A 185 8.62 -18.49 -8.64
CA TRP A 185 7.25 -19.02 -8.77
C TRP A 185 6.90 -20.13 -7.77
N TYR A 186 7.89 -20.85 -7.24
CA TYR A 186 7.71 -21.98 -6.31
C TYR A 186 7.79 -21.61 -4.82
N ASN A 187 8.26 -20.42 -4.47
CA ASN A 187 8.39 -20.00 -3.07
C ASN A 187 7.76 -18.62 -2.78
N THR A 188 6.97 -18.11 -3.71
CA THR A 188 6.26 -16.84 -3.53
C THR A 188 5.13 -16.97 -2.51
N PRO A 189 4.94 -16.03 -1.60
CA PRO A 189 3.75 -15.93 -0.77
C PRO A 189 2.53 -15.43 -1.54
N ASN A 190 2.73 -14.88 -2.75
CA ASN A 190 1.67 -14.28 -3.55
C ASN A 190 0.70 -15.36 -4.06
N ARG A 191 -0.56 -15.20 -3.73
CA ARG A 191 -1.68 -16.04 -4.17
C ARG A 191 -2.47 -15.38 -5.30
N ARG A 192 -2.35 -14.07 -5.41
CA ARG A 192 -3.06 -13.20 -6.36
C ARG A 192 -2.06 -12.33 -7.09
N PHE A 193 -2.45 -11.92 -8.27
CA PHE A 193 -1.66 -11.05 -9.14
C PHE A 193 -2.50 -9.83 -9.51
N PRO A 194 -2.88 -8.99 -8.52
CA PRO A 194 -3.76 -7.87 -8.75
C PRO A 194 -3.11 -6.87 -9.70
N THR A 195 -3.90 -6.36 -10.62
CA THR A 195 -3.56 -5.18 -11.39
C THR A 195 -4.38 -3.99 -10.90
N LEU A 196 -3.95 -2.80 -11.26
CA LEU A 196 -4.69 -1.58 -10.95
C LEU A 196 -6.12 -1.66 -11.49
N LEU A 197 -6.29 -2.10 -12.75
CA LEU A 197 -7.59 -2.19 -13.39
C LEU A 197 -8.49 -3.25 -12.75
N ASP A 198 -7.94 -4.42 -12.42
CA ASP A 198 -8.70 -5.49 -11.74
C ASP A 198 -9.24 -5.03 -10.38
N PHE A 199 -8.44 -4.25 -9.63
CA PHE A 199 -8.88 -3.75 -8.34
C PHE A 199 -9.96 -2.65 -8.47
N GLN A 200 -9.86 -1.79 -9.48
CA GLN A 200 -10.90 -0.81 -9.79
C GLN A 200 -12.20 -1.51 -10.17
N GLU A 201 -12.15 -2.49 -11.07
CA GLU A 201 -13.31 -3.30 -11.47
C GLU A 201 -13.92 -4.03 -10.27
N PHE A 202 -13.10 -4.61 -9.40
CA PHE A 202 -13.56 -5.23 -8.16
C PHE A 202 -14.33 -4.24 -7.29
N CYS A 203 -13.80 -3.04 -7.06
CA CYS A 203 -14.47 -2.00 -6.29
C CYS A 203 -15.80 -1.56 -6.93
N GLU A 204 -15.84 -1.41 -8.26
CA GLU A 204 -17.07 -1.09 -9.00
C GLU A 204 -18.13 -2.18 -8.82
N ASN A 205 -17.75 -3.45 -9.04
CA ASN A 205 -18.65 -4.59 -8.91
C ASN A 205 -19.22 -4.77 -7.49
N LYS A 206 -18.45 -4.37 -6.49
CA LYS A 206 -18.85 -4.43 -5.07
C LYS A 206 -19.47 -3.13 -4.55
N SER A 207 -19.64 -2.12 -5.41
CA SER A 207 -20.14 -0.79 -5.01
C SER A 207 -19.27 -0.15 -3.92
N ILE A 208 -17.99 -0.45 -3.88
CA ILE A 208 -17.01 0.14 -2.96
C ILE A 208 -16.53 1.46 -3.57
N LYS A 209 -16.73 2.54 -2.81
CA LYS A 209 -16.32 3.87 -3.27
C LYS A 209 -14.81 4.05 -3.07
N ILE A 210 -14.08 4.25 -4.16
CA ILE A 210 -12.71 4.73 -4.12
C ILE A 210 -12.75 6.25 -3.90
N SER A 211 -12.25 6.71 -2.76
CA SER A 211 -12.20 8.14 -2.43
C SER A 211 -10.96 8.82 -2.99
N ASN A 212 -9.85 8.09 -3.11
CA ASN A 212 -8.62 8.56 -3.73
C ASN A 212 -7.75 7.39 -4.19
N ASN A 213 -6.80 7.65 -5.10
CA ASN A 213 -5.83 6.65 -5.53
C ASN A 213 -4.49 7.31 -5.88
N PHE A 214 -3.40 6.56 -5.73
CA PHE A 214 -2.05 7.01 -6.03
C PHE A 214 -1.27 5.85 -6.65
N PHE A 215 -0.50 6.15 -7.68
CA PHE A 215 0.25 5.17 -8.44
C PHE A 215 1.72 5.56 -8.40
N LEU A 216 2.55 4.66 -7.93
CA LEU A 216 3.96 4.93 -7.67
C LEU A 216 4.85 4.09 -8.60
N ASN A 217 5.92 4.70 -9.06
CA ASN A 217 7.10 3.99 -9.51
C ASN A 217 8.12 4.08 -8.37
N THR A 218 8.29 2.98 -7.63
CA THR A 218 9.10 2.97 -6.41
C THR A 218 10.60 3.03 -6.72
N GLU A 219 11.03 2.53 -7.87
CA GLU A 219 12.42 2.60 -8.33
C GLU A 219 12.82 4.06 -8.62
N ASN A 220 11.99 4.77 -9.38
CA ASN A 220 12.22 6.17 -9.73
C ASN A 220 11.81 7.13 -8.62
N LYS A 221 11.13 6.65 -7.58
CA LYS A 221 10.57 7.46 -6.46
C LYS A 221 9.65 8.58 -6.95
N GLU A 222 8.74 8.26 -7.87
CA GLU A 222 7.83 9.22 -8.48
C GLU A 222 6.38 8.75 -8.46
N ILE A 223 5.46 9.71 -8.59
CA ILE A 223 4.04 9.46 -8.82
C ILE A 223 3.82 9.36 -10.33
N VAL A 224 3.15 8.30 -10.75
CA VAL A 224 2.83 8.02 -12.14
C VAL A 224 1.45 8.56 -12.47
N ALA A 225 1.37 9.48 -13.43
CA ALA A 225 0.11 10.03 -13.93
C ALA A 225 -0.27 9.48 -15.31
N ASP A 226 0.73 9.19 -16.16
CA ASP A 226 0.52 8.71 -17.53
C ASP A 226 0.52 7.18 -17.58
N ASP A 227 -0.54 6.62 -18.16
CA ASP A 227 -0.79 5.17 -18.26
C ASP A 227 -0.37 4.40 -16.98
N PRO A 228 -0.99 4.68 -15.83
CA PRO A 228 -0.52 4.15 -14.57
C PRO A 228 -0.57 2.63 -14.49
N ASN A 229 -1.50 1.96 -15.18
CA ASN A 229 -1.53 0.50 -15.20
C ASN A 229 -0.32 -0.13 -15.90
N LEU A 230 0.36 0.63 -16.74
CA LEU A 230 1.58 0.20 -17.43
C LEU A 230 2.85 0.64 -16.69
N ASN A 231 2.84 1.86 -16.14
CA ASN A 231 4.04 2.55 -15.69
C ASN A 231 4.25 2.55 -14.18
N CYS A 232 3.22 2.23 -13.34
CA CYS A 232 3.40 2.09 -11.92
C CYS A 232 3.72 0.64 -11.52
N ASP A 233 4.58 0.48 -10.53
CA ASP A 233 4.85 -0.80 -9.87
C ASP A 233 4.01 -1.02 -8.62
N THR A 234 3.54 0.05 -8.00
CA THR A 234 2.76 0.03 -6.74
C THR A 234 1.53 0.91 -6.87
N ALA A 235 0.36 0.33 -6.55
CA ALA A 235 -0.90 1.03 -6.47
C ALA A 235 -1.32 1.23 -5.00
N ILE A 236 -1.86 2.41 -4.67
CA ILE A 236 -2.42 2.75 -3.36
C ILE A 236 -3.84 3.27 -3.58
N PHE A 237 -4.81 2.67 -2.91
CA PHE A 237 -6.21 3.06 -2.94
C PHE A 237 -6.69 3.47 -1.56
N VAL A 238 -7.48 4.54 -1.50
CA VAL A 238 -8.19 4.98 -0.29
C VAL A 238 -9.68 4.75 -0.52
N LEU A 239 -10.26 3.91 0.33
CA LEU A 239 -11.66 3.52 0.29
C LEU A 239 -12.45 4.21 1.41
#